data_ff7bad582ed7e40b9adf7c4213c306d2
#
_entry.id   ff7bad582ed7e40b9adf7c4213c306d2
#
_cell.length_a   1.000
_cell.length_b   1.000
_cell.length_c   1.000
_cell.angle_alpha   90.00
_cell.angle_beta   90.00
_cell.angle_gamma   90.00
#
_symmetry.space_group_name_H-M   'P 1'
#
loop_
_entity.id
_entity.type
_entity.pdbx_description
1 polymer ?
#
loop_
_entity_poly.entity_id
_entity_poly.type
_entity_poly.pdbx_seq_one_letter_code
_entity_poly.pdbx_strand_id
1 'polypeptide(L)'
;MQDNVYPEEEFNRIQHEIMGSKFPWYLQESGVSSNVKDGGYGFQFTHQLCDVDGNVSFYNNLFRNLYMRLGIKRLLRSKLNLLYKTDKIHEFQPFHIDLSENNPPWTTSIFYINTNNGYTLFKDGTKIESVANRIVEFDGHTAHTGSTHTIGTPCHEYDEGRFRVVLNINFLR
;
A
#
# COMPACT_ATOMS: atom_id res chain seq x y z
N MET A 1 -15.25 -0.66 -0.01
CA MET A 1 -14.37 -1.71 0.55
C MET A 1 -14.89 -3.07 0.12
N GLN A 2 -13.99 -3.98 -0.27
CA GLN A 2 -14.30 -5.34 -0.72
C GLN A 2 -13.22 -6.30 -0.21
N ASP A 3 -13.61 -7.46 0.29
CA ASP A 3 -12.72 -8.57 0.66
C ASP A 3 -12.70 -9.62 -0.45
N ASN A 4 -11.67 -10.47 -0.45
CA ASN A 4 -11.47 -11.56 -1.41
C ASN A 4 -11.58 -11.09 -2.88
N VAL A 5 -10.81 -10.04 -3.20
CA VAL A 5 -10.80 -9.42 -4.55
C VAL A 5 -10.34 -10.39 -5.61
N TYR A 6 -9.32 -11.18 -5.29
CA TYR A 6 -8.82 -12.26 -6.14
C TYR A 6 -9.33 -13.63 -5.68
N PRO A 7 -9.47 -14.62 -6.58
CA PRO A 7 -9.50 -16.03 -6.18
C PRO A 7 -8.27 -16.37 -5.34
N GLU A 8 -8.43 -17.24 -4.36
CA GLU A 8 -7.38 -17.56 -3.38
C GLU A 8 -6.06 -17.98 -4.02
N GLU A 9 -6.10 -18.88 -4.99
CA GLU A 9 -4.90 -19.36 -5.69
C GLU A 9 -4.15 -18.23 -6.40
N GLU A 10 -4.87 -17.34 -7.08
CA GLU A 10 -4.26 -16.19 -7.77
C GLU A 10 -3.66 -15.21 -6.75
N PHE A 11 -4.37 -14.94 -5.66
CA PHE A 11 -3.88 -14.08 -4.60
C PHE A 11 -2.61 -14.65 -3.95
N ASN A 12 -2.60 -15.94 -3.61
CA ASN A 12 -1.45 -16.60 -2.98
C ASN A 12 -0.21 -16.52 -3.87
N ARG A 13 -0.36 -16.65 -5.19
CA ARG A 13 0.76 -16.47 -6.13
C ARG A 13 1.30 -15.05 -6.11
N ILE A 14 0.44 -14.03 -6.12
CA ILE A 14 0.83 -12.62 -6.03
C ILE A 14 1.55 -12.34 -4.70
N GLN A 15 0.95 -12.80 -3.60
CA GLN A 15 1.50 -12.62 -2.27
C GLN A 15 2.87 -13.29 -2.13
N HIS A 16 3.02 -14.53 -2.61
CA HIS A 16 4.28 -15.27 -2.59
C HIS A 16 5.39 -14.55 -3.37
N GLU A 17 5.09 -14.01 -4.54
CA GLU A 17 6.06 -13.26 -5.34
C GLU A 17 6.53 -12.00 -4.61
N ILE A 18 5.59 -11.21 -4.05
CA ILE A 18 5.89 -9.92 -3.40
C ILE A 18 6.60 -10.13 -2.06
N MET A 19 6.19 -11.13 -1.28
CA MET A 19 6.75 -11.40 0.04
C MET A 19 8.02 -12.26 -0.03
N GLY A 20 8.37 -12.75 -1.21
CA GLY A 20 9.54 -13.58 -1.43
C GLY A 20 10.86 -12.81 -1.35
N SER A 21 11.94 -13.51 -1.01
CA SER A 21 13.28 -12.93 -0.81
C SER A 21 13.92 -12.33 -2.06
N LYS A 22 13.36 -12.60 -3.24
CA LYS A 22 13.87 -12.09 -4.53
C LYS A 22 13.15 -10.83 -5.01
N PHE A 23 12.04 -10.42 -4.35
CA PHE A 23 11.34 -9.21 -4.73
C PHE A 23 12.18 -7.98 -4.38
N PRO A 24 12.42 -7.05 -5.33
CA PRO A 24 13.28 -5.91 -5.10
C PRO A 24 12.55 -4.81 -4.31
N TRP A 25 12.98 -4.57 -3.09
CA TRP A 25 12.55 -3.47 -2.25
C TRP A 25 13.62 -2.39 -2.18
N TYR A 26 13.22 -1.14 -2.29
CA TYR A 26 14.11 0.02 -2.26
C TYR A 26 13.82 0.86 -1.03
N LEU A 27 14.88 1.21 -0.28
CA LEU A 27 14.76 2.11 0.85
C LEU A 27 14.34 3.50 0.36
N GLN A 28 13.29 4.04 0.94
CA GLN A 28 12.84 5.40 0.69
C GLN A 28 13.01 6.24 1.96
N GLU A 29 13.99 7.12 1.95
CA GLU A 29 14.27 8.07 3.03
C GLU A 29 13.37 9.30 2.98
N SER A 30 12.96 9.73 1.78
CA SER A 30 12.14 10.90 1.53
C SER A 30 10.66 10.58 1.44
N GLY A 31 9.99 10.71 2.47
CA GLY A 31 8.53 10.54 2.67
C GLY A 31 8.22 10.81 4.11
N VAL A 32 9.27 10.92 4.88
CA VAL A 32 9.25 11.41 6.24
C VAL A 32 9.27 12.92 6.16
N SER A 33 8.17 13.54 6.53
CA SER A 33 8.15 14.98 6.78
C SER A 33 9.35 15.32 7.66
N SER A 34 10.18 16.27 7.21
CA SER A 34 11.29 16.84 7.98
C SER A 34 10.88 17.45 9.33
N ASN A 35 9.60 17.35 9.67
CA ASN A 35 8.95 17.81 10.89
C ASN A 35 8.67 16.72 11.92
N VAL A 36 9.23 15.52 11.79
CA VAL A 36 9.14 14.49 12.84
C VAL A 36 10.04 14.92 14.00
N LYS A 37 9.53 15.82 14.83
CA LYS A 37 10.20 16.31 16.05
C LYS A 37 10.28 15.27 17.16
N ASP A 38 9.58 14.15 17.04
CA ASP A 38 9.41 13.17 18.12
C ASP A 38 9.80 11.76 17.69
N GLY A 39 10.99 11.56 17.10
CA GLY A 39 11.56 10.23 16.90
C GLY A 39 10.70 9.26 16.07
N GLY A 40 9.87 9.79 15.16
CA GLY A 40 9.00 8.98 14.32
C GLY A 40 9.80 8.02 13.46
N TYR A 41 9.29 6.82 13.27
CA TYR A 41 9.87 5.77 12.45
C TYR A 41 9.87 6.22 10.97
N GLY A 42 11.02 6.71 10.54
CA GLY A 42 11.17 7.60 9.39
C GLY A 42 11.45 6.95 8.05
N PHE A 43 11.44 5.63 7.90
CA PHE A 43 11.73 5.00 6.62
C PHE A 43 10.72 3.89 6.28
N GLN A 44 10.52 3.71 5.00
CA GLN A 44 9.78 2.59 4.44
C GLN A 44 10.55 1.99 3.27
N PHE A 45 10.24 0.76 2.94
CA PHE A 45 10.67 0.19 1.67
C PHE A 45 9.54 0.30 0.67
N THR A 46 9.91 0.57 -0.58
CA THR A 46 8.93 0.72 -1.65
C THR A 46 9.38 0.01 -2.91
N HIS A 47 8.40 -0.36 -3.73
CA HIS A 47 8.64 -0.71 -5.12
C HIS A 47 7.65 0.05 -6.00
N GLN A 48 8.16 0.97 -6.81
CA GLN A 48 7.33 1.73 -7.75
C GLN A 48 6.97 0.83 -8.94
N LEU A 49 5.67 0.54 -9.09
CA LEU A 49 5.18 -0.28 -10.20
C LEU A 49 4.89 0.57 -11.45
N CYS A 50 4.31 1.75 -11.24
CA CYS A 50 4.09 2.77 -12.27
C CYS A 50 4.25 4.13 -11.62
N ASP A 51 5.10 4.99 -12.17
CA ASP A 51 5.27 6.36 -11.67
C ASP A 51 4.39 7.36 -12.46
N VAL A 52 4.41 8.62 -12.03
CA VAL A 52 3.63 9.69 -12.66
C VAL A 52 4.11 10.06 -14.06
N ASP A 53 5.35 9.72 -14.40
CA ASP A 53 5.97 9.97 -15.71
C ASP A 53 5.71 8.83 -16.70
N GLY A 54 5.04 7.76 -16.23
CA GLY A 54 4.65 6.60 -17.05
C GLY A 54 5.73 5.52 -17.15
N ASN A 55 6.79 5.56 -16.33
CA ASN A 55 7.74 4.46 -16.24
C ASN A 55 7.10 3.28 -15.51
N VAL A 56 7.27 2.08 -16.06
CA VAL A 56 6.56 0.87 -15.59
C VAL A 56 7.55 -0.23 -15.25
N SER A 57 7.47 -0.73 -14.03
CA SER A 57 8.21 -1.92 -13.59
C SER A 57 7.65 -3.20 -14.24
N PHE A 58 8.52 -4.17 -14.46
CA PHE A 58 8.12 -5.53 -14.89
C PHE A 58 7.04 -6.14 -13.96
N TYR A 59 7.16 -5.93 -12.66
CA TYR A 59 6.23 -6.44 -11.65
C TYR A 59 4.83 -5.81 -11.69
N ASN A 60 4.63 -4.74 -12.44
CA ASN A 60 3.30 -4.14 -12.63
C ASN A 60 2.30 -5.13 -13.26
N ASN A 61 2.78 -6.09 -14.06
CA ASN A 61 1.95 -7.11 -14.67
C ASN A 61 1.27 -8.06 -13.66
N LEU A 62 1.79 -8.20 -12.44
CA LEU A 62 1.16 -8.99 -11.38
C LEU A 62 -0.25 -8.48 -11.05
N PHE A 63 -0.49 -7.19 -11.25
CA PHE A 63 -1.75 -6.53 -10.89
C PHE A 63 -2.66 -6.20 -12.08
N ARG A 64 -2.34 -6.68 -13.28
CA ARG A 64 -3.14 -6.41 -14.48
C ARG A 64 -4.61 -6.77 -14.30
N ASN A 65 -4.90 -7.93 -13.72
CA ASN A 65 -6.27 -8.37 -13.46
C ASN A 65 -6.98 -7.46 -12.45
N LEU A 66 -6.27 -6.96 -11.44
CA LEU A 66 -6.81 -5.99 -10.49
C LEU A 66 -7.19 -4.69 -11.20
N TYR A 67 -6.31 -4.16 -12.04
CA TYR A 67 -6.58 -2.94 -12.79
C TYR A 67 -7.80 -3.06 -13.70
N MET A 68 -7.97 -4.22 -14.35
CA MET A 68 -9.15 -4.49 -15.17
C MET A 68 -10.43 -4.54 -14.32
N ARG A 69 -10.40 -5.21 -13.15
CA ARG A 69 -11.54 -5.31 -12.20
C ARG A 69 -11.94 -3.93 -11.67
N LEU A 70 -10.97 -3.05 -11.42
CA LEU A 70 -11.20 -1.68 -10.96
C LEU A 70 -11.70 -0.74 -12.07
N GLY A 71 -11.74 -1.20 -13.34
CA GLY A 71 -12.17 -0.37 -14.48
C GLY A 71 -11.21 0.79 -14.76
N ILE A 72 -9.91 0.59 -14.51
CA ILE A 72 -8.90 1.63 -14.73
C ILE A 72 -8.76 1.94 -16.20
N LYS A 73 -9.08 3.17 -16.61
CA LYS A 73 -8.82 3.69 -17.97
C LYS A 73 -7.41 4.27 -18.09
N ARG A 74 -6.95 4.93 -17.04
CA ARG A 74 -5.59 5.49 -16.96
C ARG A 74 -5.01 5.29 -15.57
N LEU A 75 -3.93 4.52 -15.49
CA LEU A 75 -3.12 4.41 -14.28
C LEU A 75 -2.27 5.67 -14.16
N LEU A 76 -2.36 6.37 -13.04
CA LEU A 76 -1.55 7.56 -12.76
C LEU A 76 -0.30 7.20 -11.98
N ARG A 77 -0.46 6.32 -10.99
CA ARG A 77 0.64 5.84 -10.17
C ARG A 77 0.24 4.53 -9.48
N SER A 78 1.17 3.61 -9.34
CA SER A 78 1.00 2.46 -8.44
C SER A 78 2.31 2.14 -7.74
N LYS A 79 2.23 1.87 -6.43
CA LYS A 79 3.40 1.68 -5.58
C LYS A 79 3.10 0.69 -4.46
N LEU A 80 3.97 -0.31 -4.32
CA LEU A 80 4.02 -1.15 -3.13
C LEU A 80 4.78 -0.43 -2.02
N ASN A 81 4.24 -0.48 -0.80
CA ASN A 81 4.85 0.05 0.41
C ASN A 81 4.98 -1.06 1.44
N LEU A 82 6.15 -1.19 2.04
CA LEU A 82 6.46 -2.14 3.10
C LEU A 82 6.89 -1.39 4.36
N LEU A 83 6.22 -1.68 5.47
CA LEU A 83 6.55 -1.19 6.80
C LEU A 83 6.93 -2.37 7.70
N TYR A 84 7.89 -2.14 8.60
CA TYR A 84 8.27 -3.11 9.60
C TYR A 84 7.33 -3.13 10.80
N LYS A 85 7.26 -4.28 11.45
CA LYS A 85 6.67 -4.45 12.77
C LYS A 85 7.39 -3.58 13.79
N THR A 86 6.62 -2.97 14.66
CA THR A 86 7.10 -2.12 15.77
C THR A 86 6.56 -2.63 17.10
N ASP A 87 7.12 -2.17 18.21
CA ASP A 87 6.70 -2.52 19.58
C ASP A 87 5.34 -1.92 19.94
N LYS A 88 4.94 -0.83 19.29
CA LYS A 88 3.61 -0.23 19.37
C LYS A 88 3.20 0.35 18.02
N ILE A 89 1.90 0.47 17.77
CA ILE A 89 1.38 1.02 16.53
C ILE A 89 1.65 2.53 16.48
N HIS A 90 2.22 2.98 15.36
CA HIS A 90 2.44 4.40 15.06
C HIS A 90 1.76 4.74 13.74
N GLU A 91 1.15 5.90 13.65
CA GLU A 91 0.78 6.50 12.38
C GLU A 91 2.08 6.90 11.67
N PHE A 92 2.27 6.37 10.47
CA PHE A 92 3.58 6.41 9.80
C PHE A 92 3.92 7.79 9.25
N GLN A 93 2.92 8.51 8.77
CA GLN A 93 3.06 9.83 8.14
C GLN A 93 1.94 10.75 8.60
N PRO A 94 2.10 12.08 8.48
CA PRO A 94 0.98 13.00 8.57
C PRO A 94 -0.12 12.64 7.57
N PHE A 95 -1.34 13.06 7.84
CA PHE A 95 -2.43 12.95 6.86
C PHE A 95 -2.06 13.65 5.56
N HIS A 96 -2.16 12.95 4.45
CA HIS A 96 -1.76 13.40 3.12
C HIS A 96 -2.70 12.88 2.03
N ILE A 97 -2.60 13.45 0.87
CA ILE A 97 -3.12 12.92 -0.39
C ILE A 97 -1.93 12.43 -1.24
N ASP A 98 -2.16 11.45 -2.09
CA ASP A 98 -1.09 10.75 -2.82
C ASP A 98 -0.47 11.54 -3.98
N LEU A 99 -1.28 12.37 -4.63
CA LEU A 99 -0.91 13.18 -5.78
C LEU A 99 -1.14 14.65 -5.48
N SER A 100 -0.63 15.54 -6.36
CA SER A 100 -0.87 16.98 -6.23
C SER A 100 -2.36 17.32 -6.37
N GLU A 101 -2.85 18.25 -5.56
CA GLU A 101 -4.22 18.81 -5.65
C GLU A 101 -4.57 19.36 -7.04
N ASN A 102 -3.55 19.71 -7.83
CA ASN A 102 -3.75 20.22 -9.21
C ASN A 102 -4.04 19.12 -10.24
N ASN A 103 -3.98 17.85 -9.85
CA ASN A 103 -4.40 16.76 -10.73
C ASN A 103 -5.93 16.77 -10.93
N PRO A 104 -6.43 16.28 -12.08
CA PRO A 104 -7.86 16.04 -12.24
C PRO A 104 -8.35 15.06 -11.17
N PRO A 105 -9.65 15.08 -10.79
CA PRO A 105 -10.20 14.13 -9.82
C PRO A 105 -9.82 12.68 -10.16
N TRP A 106 -9.25 11.98 -9.18
CA TRP A 106 -8.82 10.58 -9.32
C TRP A 106 -9.38 9.72 -8.20
N THR A 107 -9.32 8.41 -8.40
CA THR A 107 -9.61 7.42 -7.37
C THR A 107 -8.29 6.90 -6.79
N THR A 108 -8.22 6.81 -5.46
CA THR A 108 -7.19 6.07 -4.75
C THR A 108 -7.74 4.72 -4.31
N SER A 109 -6.97 3.66 -4.54
CA SER A 109 -7.25 2.33 -3.97
C SER A 109 -6.06 1.84 -3.17
N ILE A 110 -6.33 1.23 -2.02
CA ILE A 110 -5.31 0.53 -1.23
C ILE A 110 -5.69 -0.94 -1.19
N PHE A 111 -4.82 -1.79 -1.73
CA PHE A 111 -4.95 -3.23 -1.72
C PHE A 111 -3.96 -3.84 -0.72
N TYR A 112 -4.47 -4.63 0.21
CA TYR A 112 -3.69 -5.19 1.31
C TYR A 112 -3.14 -6.56 0.92
N ILE A 113 -1.80 -6.69 0.98
CA ILE A 113 -1.09 -7.91 0.58
C ILE A 113 -1.08 -8.94 1.71
N ASN A 114 -1.07 -8.50 2.96
CA ASN A 114 -1.05 -9.41 4.10
C ASN A 114 -1.90 -8.93 5.28
N THR A 115 -2.24 -9.86 6.18
CA THR A 115 -3.05 -9.57 7.36
C THR A 115 -2.15 -9.17 8.54
N ASN A 116 -2.49 -8.07 9.17
CA ASN A 116 -1.85 -7.58 10.39
C ASN A 116 -2.79 -6.58 11.11
N ASN A 117 -2.45 -6.16 12.32
CA ASN A 117 -3.24 -5.19 13.09
C ASN A 117 -2.91 -3.72 12.77
N GLY A 118 -2.12 -3.46 11.72
CA GLY A 118 -1.98 -2.13 11.14
C GLY A 118 -3.22 -1.73 10.34
N TYR A 119 -3.35 -0.46 10.03
CA TYR A 119 -4.54 0.07 9.39
C TYR A 119 -4.22 1.24 8.44
N THR A 120 -5.20 1.60 7.63
CA THR A 120 -5.29 2.91 6.99
C THR A 120 -6.28 3.75 7.78
N LEU A 121 -5.89 4.96 8.17
CA LEU A 121 -6.69 5.90 8.92
C LEU A 121 -7.08 7.08 8.04
N PHE A 122 -8.35 7.43 8.06
CA PHE A 122 -8.89 8.62 7.43
C PHE A 122 -9.05 9.76 8.45
N LYS A 123 -9.09 11.00 7.95
CA LYS A 123 -9.12 12.19 8.79
C LYS A 123 -10.41 12.31 9.63
N ASP A 124 -11.48 11.63 9.24
CA ASP A 124 -12.74 11.52 10.00
C ASP A 124 -12.69 10.47 11.12
N GLY A 125 -11.56 9.80 11.32
CA GLY A 125 -11.38 8.75 12.31
C GLY A 125 -11.69 7.34 11.83
N THR A 126 -12.18 7.17 10.60
CA THR A 126 -12.44 5.84 10.01
C THR A 126 -11.14 5.06 9.85
N LYS A 127 -11.12 3.81 10.35
CA LYS A 127 -10.00 2.89 10.24
C LYS A 127 -10.36 1.70 9.35
N ILE A 128 -9.47 1.37 8.43
CA ILE A 128 -9.55 0.15 7.61
C ILE A 128 -8.37 -0.75 7.96
N GLU A 129 -8.66 -1.89 8.56
CA GLU A 129 -7.65 -2.86 8.97
C GLU A 129 -6.99 -3.55 7.77
N SER A 130 -5.71 -3.86 7.92
CA SER A 130 -4.95 -4.63 6.94
C SER A 130 -5.37 -6.10 6.97
N VAL A 131 -6.24 -6.48 6.04
CA VAL A 131 -6.66 -7.88 5.82
C VAL A 131 -6.21 -8.29 4.42
N ALA A 132 -5.50 -9.40 4.33
CA ALA A 132 -5.03 -9.95 3.06
C ALA A 132 -6.16 -10.07 2.03
N ASN A 133 -5.89 -9.70 0.78
CA ASN A 133 -6.86 -9.73 -0.32
C ASN A 133 -8.07 -8.79 -0.14
N ARG A 134 -7.93 -7.76 0.69
CA ARG A 134 -8.90 -6.66 0.86
C ARG A 134 -8.49 -5.47 0.01
N ILE A 135 -9.47 -4.77 -0.56
CA ILE A 135 -9.28 -3.46 -1.19
C ILE A 135 -10.23 -2.42 -0.61
N VAL A 136 -9.74 -1.20 -0.46
CA VAL A 136 -10.55 -0.02 -0.20
C VAL A 136 -10.34 1.00 -1.32
N GLU A 137 -11.41 1.64 -1.76
CA GLU A 137 -11.40 2.70 -2.77
C GLU A 137 -12.03 3.96 -2.20
N PHE A 138 -11.46 5.12 -2.52
CA PHE A 138 -11.94 6.42 -2.07
C PHE A 138 -11.50 7.53 -3.03
N ASP A 139 -12.13 8.69 -2.89
CA ASP A 139 -11.73 9.90 -3.62
C ASP A 139 -10.27 10.25 -3.32
N GLY A 140 -9.47 10.46 -4.35
CA GLY A 140 -8.04 10.72 -4.20
C GLY A 140 -7.70 11.96 -3.37
N HIS A 141 -8.62 12.91 -3.23
CA HIS A 141 -8.46 14.08 -2.36
C HIS A 141 -8.78 13.79 -0.88
N THR A 142 -9.16 12.55 -0.55
CA THR A 142 -9.40 12.16 0.84
C THR A 142 -8.07 11.99 1.59
N ALA A 143 -7.84 12.86 2.56
CA ALA A 143 -6.64 12.80 3.38
C ALA A 143 -6.63 11.55 4.26
N HIS A 144 -5.54 10.79 4.17
CA HIS A 144 -5.34 9.53 4.87
C HIS A 144 -3.89 9.33 5.31
N THR A 145 -3.68 8.35 6.19
CA THR A 145 -2.34 7.89 6.60
C THR A 145 -2.34 6.38 6.83
N GLY A 146 -1.18 5.76 6.72
CA GLY A 146 -0.94 4.37 7.10
C GLY A 146 -0.38 4.26 8.51
N SER A 147 -0.50 3.08 9.12
CA SER A 147 0.15 2.78 10.40
C SER A 147 1.17 1.67 10.26
N THR A 148 2.10 1.59 11.22
CA THR A 148 2.86 0.36 11.51
C THR A 148 1.94 -0.70 12.13
N HIS A 149 2.48 -1.84 12.51
CA HIS A 149 1.74 -2.93 13.16
C HIS A 149 2.58 -3.55 14.27
N THR A 150 1.93 -4.27 15.17
CA THR A 150 2.58 -5.00 16.28
C THR A 150 2.37 -6.50 16.19
N ILE A 151 1.33 -6.93 15.47
CA ILE A 151 0.94 -8.33 15.26
C ILE A 151 0.67 -8.51 13.78
N GLY A 152 1.32 -9.49 13.16
CA GLY A 152 1.08 -9.88 11.77
C GLY A 152 0.93 -11.40 11.65
N THR A 153 0.12 -11.84 10.70
CA THR A 153 -0.01 -13.25 10.34
C THR A 153 1.10 -13.59 9.35
N PRO A 154 1.95 -14.58 9.64
CA PRO A 154 2.93 -15.06 8.68
C PRO A 154 2.23 -15.51 7.39
N CYS A 155 2.71 -15.05 6.25
CA CYS A 155 2.17 -15.41 4.94
C CYS A 155 3.24 -15.95 3.97
N HIS A 156 4.48 -15.96 4.41
CA HIS A 156 5.61 -16.51 3.69
C HIS A 156 6.65 -17.05 4.67
N GLU A 157 7.45 -18.03 4.27
CA GLU A 157 8.48 -18.65 5.13
C GLU A 157 9.50 -17.67 5.74
N TYR A 158 9.70 -16.51 5.07
CA TYR A 158 10.62 -15.46 5.52
C TYR A 158 9.96 -14.27 6.22
N ASP A 159 8.63 -14.20 6.23
CA ASP A 159 7.92 -13.03 6.75
C ASP A 159 7.75 -13.06 8.28
N GLU A 160 7.42 -14.21 8.85
CA GLU A 160 7.11 -14.35 10.29
C GLU A 160 6.19 -13.25 10.85
N GLY A 161 5.35 -12.63 10.01
CA GLY A 161 4.48 -11.53 10.41
C GLY A 161 5.21 -10.21 10.72
N ARG A 162 6.41 -10.02 10.17
CA ARG A 162 7.24 -8.83 10.43
C ARG A 162 6.93 -7.64 9.56
N PHE A 163 6.22 -7.85 8.45
CA PHE A 163 5.98 -6.82 7.45
C PHE A 163 4.51 -6.48 7.34
N ARG A 164 4.22 -5.23 7.04
CA ARG A 164 2.94 -4.77 6.53
C ARG A 164 3.16 -4.28 5.10
N VAL A 165 2.49 -4.92 4.16
CA VAL A 165 2.62 -4.59 2.74
C VAL A 165 1.27 -4.19 2.16
N VAL A 166 1.25 -3.05 1.48
CA VAL A 166 0.08 -2.55 0.76
C VAL A 166 0.48 -2.09 -0.64
N LEU A 167 -0.43 -2.25 -1.59
CA LEU A 167 -0.35 -1.64 -2.90
C LEU A 167 -1.27 -0.41 -2.94
N ASN A 168 -0.67 0.74 -3.18
CA ASN A 168 -1.37 2.01 -3.38
C ASN A 168 -1.50 2.26 -4.89
N ILE A 169 -2.73 2.55 -5.36
CA ILE A 169 -3.06 2.72 -6.78
C ILE A 169 -3.83 4.03 -6.94
N ASN A 170 -3.35 4.92 -7.82
CA ASN A 170 -4.01 6.17 -8.17
C ASN A 170 -4.37 6.13 -9.66
N PHE A 171 -5.63 6.37 -9.99
CA PHE A 171 -6.11 6.15 -11.35
C PHE A 171 -7.36 6.97 -11.73
N LEU A 172 -7.62 7.05 -13.04
CA LEU A 172 -8.84 7.59 -13.63
C LEU A 172 -9.73 6.44 -14.16
N ARG A 173 -11.04 6.57 -13.97
CA ARG A 173 -12.07 5.73 -14.57
C ARG A 173 -12.65 6.33 -15.83
#